data_484d04c0e0d300ffb7a299b9ea533750
#
_entry.id   484d04c0e0d300ffb7a299b9ea533750
#
_cell.length_a   1.000
_cell.length_b   1.000
_cell.length_c   1.000
_cell.angle_alpha   90.00
_cell.angle_beta   90.00
_cell.angle_gamma   90.00
#
_symmetry.space_group_name_H-M   'P 1'
#
loop_
_entity.id
_entity.type
_entity.pdbx_description
1 polymer ?
#
loop_
_entity_poly.entity_id
_entity_poly.type
_entity_poly.pdbx_seq_one_letter_code
_entity_poly.pdbx_strand_id
1 'polypeptide(L)'
;MPHINRIRVNNVKYNFGTQQYDDFVMKMYGKNTIYDLANGGGKSVLMLLLLQNLIPNCTLDEKQPIEKLFRSGNGNTTIHSMIEWKLNPCHVKNGFQYMTTGFCARKARGASGEDGEVSSDRASIDYFNYCIFYRDYNENDIVNLPLQNSKERITYTGLKNYLKELARRN
;
A
#
# COMPACT_ATOMS: atom_id res chain seq x y z
N MET A 1 17.00 14.98 -6.52
CA MET A 1 15.65 14.39 -6.43
C MET A 1 15.74 13.02 -5.76
N PRO A 2 14.77 12.59 -4.98
CA PRO A 2 14.72 11.22 -4.48
C PRO A 2 14.50 10.23 -5.63
N HIS A 3 15.01 9.02 -5.49
CA HIS A 3 14.85 7.95 -6.48
C HIS A 3 14.10 6.79 -5.86
N ILE A 4 13.24 6.11 -6.62
CA ILE A 4 12.57 4.90 -6.15
C ILE A 4 13.63 3.80 -5.96
N ASN A 5 13.72 3.27 -4.75
CA ASN A 5 14.65 2.21 -4.39
C ASN A 5 13.99 0.84 -4.47
N ARG A 6 12.87 0.66 -3.76
CA ARG A 6 12.08 -0.56 -3.76
C ARG A 6 10.58 -0.21 -3.70
N ILE A 7 9.75 -1.11 -4.22
CA ILE A 7 8.29 -1.05 -4.09
C ILE A 7 7.82 -2.37 -3.48
N ARG A 8 6.86 -2.34 -2.55
CA ARG A 8 6.21 -3.52 -2.00
C ARG A 8 4.71 -3.39 -2.08
N VAL A 9 4.05 -4.42 -2.62
CA VAL A 9 2.60 -4.55 -2.63
C VAL A 9 2.24 -5.84 -1.91
N ASN A 10 1.38 -5.75 -0.91
CA ASN A 10 1.05 -6.89 -0.07
C ASN A 10 -0.46 -7.10 0.01
N ASN A 11 -0.88 -8.35 -0.12
CA ASN A 11 -2.24 -8.83 0.07
C ASN A 11 -3.28 -8.18 -0.87
N VAL A 12 -2.93 -7.97 -2.14
CA VAL A 12 -3.82 -7.37 -3.14
C VAL A 12 -4.27 -8.39 -4.16
N LYS A 13 -5.56 -8.70 -4.17
CA LYS A 13 -6.18 -9.57 -5.18
C LYS A 13 -6.59 -8.74 -6.39
N TYR A 14 -6.47 -9.33 -7.57
CA TYR A 14 -6.90 -8.76 -8.84
C TYR A 14 -7.50 -9.83 -9.76
N ASN A 15 -7.97 -9.48 -10.94
CA ASN A 15 -8.70 -10.37 -11.85
C ASN A 15 -9.85 -11.10 -11.13
N PHE A 16 -10.76 -10.34 -10.51
CA PHE A 16 -11.90 -10.87 -9.74
C PHE A 16 -11.50 -11.84 -8.62
N GLY A 17 -10.32 -11.63 -8.03
CA GLY A 17 -9.82 -12.43 -6.92
C GLY A 17 -9.12 -13.74 -7.32
N THR A 18 -8.98 -14.01 -8.61
CA THR A 18 -8.31 -15.22 -9.12
C THR A 18 -6.80 -15.16 -9.02
N GLN A 19 -6.24 -13.95 -8.94
CA GLN A 19 -4.80 -13.70 -8.82
C GLN A 19 -4.52 -12.75 -7.66
N GLN A 20 -3.29 -12.78 -7.13
CA GLN A 20 -2.92 -11.99 -5.96
C GLN A 20 -1.46 -11.57 -6.00
N TYR A 21 -1.21 -10.31 -5.64
CA TYR A 21 0.08 -9.89 -5.11
C TYR A 21 0.11 -10.25 -3.62
N ASP A 22 0.70 -11.38 -3.29
CA ASP A 22 0.77 -11.88 -1.91
C ASP A 22 1.71 -11.02 -1.06
N ASP A 23 2.97 -10.97 -1.44
CA ASP A 23 4.00 -10.07 -0.89
C ASP A 23 5.03 -9.77 -1.97
N PHE A 24 4.67 -8.91 -2.89
CA PHE A 24 5.42 -8.63 -4.10
C PHE A 24 6.37 -7.46 -3.89
N VAL A 25 7.67 -7.69 -4.06
CA VAL A 25 8.72 -6.68 -3.93
C VAL A 25 9.42 -6.46 -5.27
N MET A 26 9.43 -5.20 -5.73
CA MET A 26 10.17 -4.75 -6.89
C MET A 26 11.41 -3.96 -6.44
N LYS A 27 12.57 -4.26 -7.02
CA LYS A 27 13.86 -3.68 -6.62
C LYS A 27 14.43 -2.87 -7.78
N MET A 28 14.42 -1.53 -7.67
CA MET A 28 14.94 -0.60 -8.67
C MET A 28 16.32 -0.05 -8.28
N TYR A 29 16.60 0.04 -6.98
CA TYR A 29 17.87 0.55 -6.45
C TYR A 29 18.26 1.94 -6.98
N GLY A 30 17.27 2.81 -7.21
CA GLY A 30 17.46 4.14 -7.76
C GLY A 30 17.83 4.19 -9.24
N LYS A 31 17.71 3.09 -9.96
CA LYS A 31 18.00 2.98 -11.41
C LYS A 31 16.71 3.03 -12.23
N ASN A 32 16.83 3.46 -13.48
CA ASN A 32 15.76 3.31 -14.46
C ASN A 32 15.52 1.82 -14.69
N THR A 33 14.29 1.39 -14.47
CA THR A 33 13.92 -0.03 -14.51
C THR A 33 12.63 -0.20 -15.30
N ILE A 34 12.60 -1.21 -16.16
CA ILE A 34 11.40 -1.63 -16.89
C ILE A 34 10.94 -2.95 -16.27
N TYR A 35 9.67 -2.98 -15.84
CA TYR A 35 9.01 -4.21 -15.43
C TYR A 35 8.03 -4.64 -16.52
N ASP A 36 8.33 -5.77 -17.15
CA ASP A 36 7.41 -6.40 -18.10
C ASP A 36 6.49 -7.37 -17.34
N LEU A 37 5.22 -7.02 -17.29
CA LEU A 37 4.17 -7.84 -16.70
C LEU A 37 3.30 -8.37 -17.85
N ALA A 38 3.03 -9.67 -17.82
CA ALA A 38 2.13 -10.32 -18.76
C ALA A 38 0.74 -9.64 -18.81
N ASN A 39 0.01 -9.85 -19.90
CA ASN A 39 -1.38 -9.42 -19.99
C ASN A 39 -2.21 -10.11 -18.88
N GLY A 40 -3.03 -9.34 -18.19
CA GLY A 40 -3.72 -9.83 -16.99
C GLY A 40 -2.86 -9.86 -15.71
N GLY A 41 -1.58 -9.48 -15.76
CA GLY A 41 -0.66 -9.45 -14.63
C GLY A 41 -0.88 -8.31 -13.62
N GLY A 42 -2.03 -7.66 -13.62
CA GLY A 42 -2.38 -6.65 -12.62
C GLY A 42 -1.72 -5.28 -12.81
N LYS A 43 -1.21 -4.94 -14.00
CA LYS A 43 -0.56 -3.64 -14.30
C LYS A 43 -1.38 -2.44 -13.84
N SER A 44 -2.65 -2.41 -14.20
CA SER A 44 -3.56 -1.29 -13.85
C SER A 44 -3.79 -1.19 -12.34
N VAL A 45 -3.89 -2.33 -11.66
CA VAL A 45 -4.04 -2.39 -10.20
C VAL A 45 -2.76 -1.91 -9.52
N LEU A 46 -1.60 -2.33 -10.00
CA LEU A 46 -0.32 -1.87 -9.47
C LEU A 46 -0.17 -0.35 -9.63
N MET A 47 -0.46 0.18 -10.82
CA MET A 47 -0.41 1.63 -11.08
C MET A 47 -1.37 2.40 -10.18
N LEU A 48 -2.61 1.93 -10.04
CA LEU A 48 -3.60 2.55 -9.14
C LEU A 48 -3.08 2.61 -7.70
N LEU A 49 -2.51 1.54 -7.18
CA LEU A 49 -1.97 1.49 -5.83
C LEU A 49 -0.78 2.42 -5.62
N LEU A 50 0.12 2.50 -6.59
CA LEU A 50 1.26 3.41 -6.53
C LEU A 50 0.81 4.87 -6.53
N LEU A 51 -0.20 5.20 -7.34
CA LEU A 51 -0.73 6.55 -7.38
C LEU A 51 -1.51 6.93 -6.12
N GLN A 52 -2.26 6.02 -5.52
CA GLN A 52 -2.87 6.24 -4.20
C GLN A 52 -1.83 6.45 -3.10
N ASN A 53 -0.67 5.83 -3.22
CA ASN A 53 0.45 6.06 -2.30
C ASN A 53 1.05 7.46 -2.46
N LEU A 54 1.19 7.93 -3.71
CA LEU A 54 1.80 9.23 -4.03
C LEU A 54 0.85 10.41 -3.82
N ILE A 55 -0.40 10.22 -4.20
CA ILE A 55 -1.43 11.26 -4.19
C ILE A 55 -2.66 10.69 -3.48
N PRO A 56 -2.77 10.89 -2.17
CA PRO A 56 -3.94 10.45 -1.42
C PRO A 56 -5.24 10.99 -2.02
N ASN A 57 -6.26 10.16 -2.10
CA ASN A 57 -7.55 10.45 -2.74
C ASN A 57 -7.49 10.69 -4.26
N CYS A 58 -6.44 10.21 -4.92
CA CYS A 58 -6.35 10.30 -6.36
C CYS A 58 -7.44 9.45 -7.03
N THR A 59 -8.33 10.08 -7.75
CA THR A 59 -9.22 9.42 -8.70
C THR A 59 -8.58 9.51 -10.08
N LEU A 60 -7.78 8.51 -10.44
CA LEU A 60 -7.13 8.42 -11.75
C LEU A 60 -8.10 8.26 -12.90
N ASP A 61 -9.16 7.55 -12.64
CA ASP A 61 -10.23 7.29 -13.59
C ASP A 61 -11.50 7.10 -12.77
N GLU A 62 -12.53 7.88 -13.07
CA GLU A 62 -13.86 7.72 -12.46
C GLU A 62 -14.42 6.30 -12.68
N LYS A 63 -13.95 5.61 -13.73
CA LYS A 63 -14.35 4.24 -14.06
C LYS A 63 -13.59 3.17 -13.26
N GLN A 64 -12.47 3.53 -12.62
CA GLN A 64 -11.64 2.60 -11.84
C GLN A 64 -11.19 3.18 -10.48
N PRO A 65 -12.10 3.54 -9.61
CA PRO A 65 -11.75 4.01 -8.28
C PRO A 65 -11.13 2.88 -7.44
N ILE A 66 -10.35 3.24 -6.43
CA ILE A 66 -9.73 2.27 -5.50
C ILE A 66 -10.77 1.36 -4.84
N GLU A 67 -11.98 1.82 -4.62
CA GLU A 67 -13.09 1.07 -4.05
C GLU A 67 -13.45 -0.15 -4.90
N LYS A 68 -13.20 -0.11 -6.22
CA LYS A 68 -13.45 -1.23 -7.12
C LYS A 68 -12.63 -2.46 -6.76
N LEU A 69 -11.42 -2.30 -6.22
CA LEU A 69 -10.60 -3.41 -5.73
C LEU A 69 -11.30 -4.19 -4.62
N PHE A 70 -12.03 -3.50 -3.76
CA PHE A 70 -12.77 -4.12 -2.64
C PHE A 70 -14.07 -4.78 -3.06
N ARG A 71 -14.63 -4.42 -4.20
CA ARG A 71 -15.80 -5.09 -4.79
C ARG A 71 -15.41 -6.39 -5.49
N SER A 72 -14.25 -6.43 -6.10
CA SER A 72 -13.81 -7.50 -6.99
C SER A 72 -12.83 -8.49 -6.34
N GLY A 73 -13.00 -8.84 -5.07
CA GLY A 73 -12.23 -9.90 -4.42
C GLY A 73 -11.44 -9.53 -3.17
N ASN A 74 -11.37 -8.23 -2.80
CA ASN A 74 -10.66 -7.78 -1.60
C ASN A 74 -11.59 -7.40 -0.44
N GLY A 75 -12.83 -7.89 -0.42
CA GLY A 75 -13.88 -7.42 0.50
C GLY A 75 -13.51 -7.46 1.98
N ASN A 76 -12.76 -8.47 2.41
CA ASN A 76 -12.37 -8.66 3.82
C ASN A 76 -10.86 -8.56 4.03
N THR A 77 -10.11 -8.03 3.07
CA THR A 77 -8.66 -7.95 3.15
C THR A 77 -8.19 -6.56 3.56
N THR A 78 -7.04 -6.51 4.24
CA THR A 78 -6.26 -5.28 4.39
C THR A 78 -5.17 -5.29 3.34
N ILE A 79 -5.14 -4.29 2.48
CA ILE A 79 -4.17 -4.17 1.39
C ILE A 79 -3.11 -3.13 1.72
N HIS A 80 -1.89 -3.35 1.23
CA HIS A 80 -0.77 -2.45 1.45
C HIS A 80 -0.06 -2.15 0.13
N SER A 81 0.30 -0.87 -0.05
CA SER A 81 1.18 -0.41 -1.10
C SER A 81 2.25 0.49 -0.49
N MET A 82 3.51 0.22 -0.78
CA MET A 82 4.63 0.97 -0.22
C MET A 82 5.66 1.30 -1.30
N ILE A 83 6.23 2.49 -1.19
CA ILE A 83 7.33 2.95 -2.04
C ILE A 83 8.47 3.40 -1.13
N GLU A 84 9.63 2.81 -1.29
CA GLU A 84 10.85 3.25 -0.63
C GLU A 84 11.64 4.16 -1.55
N TRP A 85 11.95 5.32 -1.05
CA TRP A 85 12.73 6.36 -1.71
C TRP A 85 14.15 6.37 -1.18
N LYS A 86 15.12 6.35 -2.08
CA LYS A 86 16.50 6.69 -1.76
C LYS A 86 16.62 8.21 -1.77
N LEU A 87 16.98 8.80 -0.63
CA LEU A 87 17.07 10.24 -0.43
C LEU A 87 18.43 10.76 -0.87
N ASN A 88 18.46 12.01 -1.30
CA ASN A 88 19.75 12.67 -1.53
C ASN A 88 20.26 13.22 -0.18
N PRO A 89 21.44 12.81 0.29
CA PRO A 89 22.02 13.26 1.56
C PRO A 89 22.10 14.78 1.70
N CYS A 90 22.28 15.50 0.60
CA CYS A 90 22.37 16.98 0.59
C CYS A 90 21.03 17.65 0.98
N HIS A 91 19.91 16.96 0.93
CA HIS A 91 18.59 17.52 1.20
C HIS A 91 17.95 16.99 2.48
N VAL A 92 18.63 16.12 3.22
CA VAL A 92 18.07 15.47 4.39
C VAL A 92 18.87 15.83 5.62
N LYS A 93 18.19 16.41 6.61
CA LYS A 93 18.73 16.58 7.97
C LYS A 93 18.69 15.22 8.68
N ASN A 94 19.55 15.02 9.67
CA ASN A 94 19.58 13.82 10.54
C ASN A 94 20.13 12.53 9.90
N GLY A 95 20.74 12.58 8.71
CA GLY A 95 21.45 11.44 8.09
C GLY A 95 20.54 10.30 7.61
N PHE A 96 19.24 10.54 7.42
CA PHE A 96 18.36 9.55 6.80
C PHE A 96 18.76 9.32 5.34
N GLN A 97 18.84 8.06 4.95
CA GLN A 97 19.13 7.65 3.58
C GLN A 97 17.90 7.20 2.82
N TYR A 98 16.90 6.75 3.54
CA TYR A 98 15.67 6.19 2.97
C TYR A 98 14.42 6.75 3.63
N MET A 99 13.34 6.78 2.84
CA MET A 99 11.99 7.07 3.32
C MET A 99 11.04 6.08 2.66
N THR A 100 10.26 5.36 3.45
CA THR A 100 9.13 4.59 2.94
C THR A 100 7.86 5.41 3.08
N THR A 101 7.16 5.61 1.97
CA THR A 101 5.77 6.08 1.97
C THR A 101 4.85 4.87 1.84
N GLY A 102 3.81 4.79 2.66
CA GLY A 102 2.89 3.67 2.68
C GLY A 102 1.43 4.08 2.60
N PHE A 103 0.65 3.24 1.95
CA PHE A 103 -0.81 3.30 1.86
C PHE A 103 -1.37 1.97 2.36
N CYS A 104 -2.29 2.05 3.33
CA CYS A 104 -2.98 0.91 3.90
C CYS A 104 -4.48 1.15 3.79
N ALA A 105 -5.23 0.19 3.25
CA ALA A 105 -6.66 0.31 3.10
C ALA A 105 -7.40 -1.00 3.37
N ARG A 106 -8.66 -0.86 3.79
CA ARG A 106 -9.62 -1.96 3.96
C ARG A 106 -11.02 -1.51 3.59
N LYS A 107 -11.94 -2.43 3.38
CA LYS A 107 -13.36 -2.11 3.31
C LYS A 107 -13.82 -1.52 4.65
N ALA A 108 -14.59 -0.45 4.62
CA ALA A 108 -15.13 0.15 5.84
C ALA A 108 -16.10 -0.81 6.53
N ARG A 109 -16.06 -0.84 7.86
CA ARG A 109 -17.00 -1.60 8.67
C ARG A 109 -18.28 -0.79 8.83
N GLY A 110 -19.43 -1.36 8.46
CA GLY A 110 -20.73 -0.83 8.83
C GLY A 110 -21.43 0.01 7.75
N ALA A 111 -21.76 -0.59 6.64
CA ALA A 111 -22.87 -0.16 5.79
C ALA A 111 -23.89 -1.31 5.59
N SER A 112 -24.16 -2.06 6.63
CA SER A 112 -25.38 -2.85 6.75
C SER A 112 -26.38 -1.99 7.55
N GLY A 113 -27.00 -1.04 6.85
CA GLY A 113 -28.19 -0.36 7.37
C GLY A 113 -29.32 -1.37 7.48
N GLU A 114 -29.96 -1.41 8.63
CA GLU A 114 -31.16 -2.18 8.90
C GLU A 114 -32.41 -1.66 8.17
N ASP A 115 -32.28 -0.77 7.21
CA ASP A 115 -33.42 -0.28 6.41
C ASP A 115 -33.17 -0.52 4.94
N GLY A 116 -34.09 -1.28 4.35
CA GLY A 116 -34.10 -1.80 2.99
C GLY A 116 -34.16 -0.78 1.83
N GLU A 117 -33.43 0.29 1.90
CA GLU A 117 -33.16 1.17 0.76
C GLU A 117 -31.77 0.89 0.19
N VAL A 118 -31.78 0.39 -1.04
CA VAL A 118 -30.62 0.23 -1.93
C VAL A 118 -30.07 1.61 -2.24
N SER A 119 -29.36 2.25 -1.31
CA SER A 119 -28.69 3.51 -1.57
C SER A 119 -27.21 3.27 -1.86
N SER A 120 -26.89 3.57 -3.10
CA SER A 120 -25.56 3.79 -3.67
C SER A 120 -24.51 2.71 -3.41
N ASP A 121 -24.28 1.98 -4.39
CA ASP A 121 -23.32 0.95 -4.78
C ASP A 121 -21.82 1.31 -4.58
N ARG A 122 -21.47 2.23 -3.69
CA ARG A 122 -20.09 2.61 -3.38
C ARG A 122 -19.64 1.91 -2.11
N ALA A 123 -18.82 0.87 -2.28
CA ALA A 123 -18.10 0.33 -1.15
C ALA A 123 -17.23 1.45 -0.56
N SER A 124 -17.55 1.92 0.64
CA SER A 124 -16.67 2.84 1.36
C SER A 124 -15.43 2.10 1.85
N ILE A 125 -14.31 2.77 1.86
CA ILE A 125 -13.04 2.24 2.37
C ILE A 125 -12.54 3.08 3.52
N ASP A 126 -11.88 2.40 4.48
CA ASP A 126 -11.01 3.04 5.45
C ASP A 126 -9.59 2.97 4.92
N TYR A 127 -8.84 4.06 4.98
CA TYR A 127 -7.43 4.07 4.59
C TYR A 127 -6.63 5.07 5.42
N PHE A 128 -5.33 4.88 5.43
CA PHE A 128 -4.37 5.86 5.92
C PHE A 128 -3.06 5.77 5.15
N ASN A 129 -2.37 6.91 5.09
CA ASN A 129 -1.01 7.01 4.59
C ASN A 129 -0.03 7.21 5.75
N TYR A 130 1.21 6.80 5.55
CA TYR A 130 2.28 6.93 6.54
C TYR A 130 3.64 7.10 5.88
N CYS A 131 4.60 7.60 6.66
CA CYS A 131 6.01 7.67 6.26
C CYS A 131 6.88 7.08 7.37
N ILE A 132 7.93 6.36 6.98
CA ILE A 132 8.97 5.85 7.88
C ILE A 132 10.30 6.28 7.32
N PHE A 133 11.13 6.93 8.15
CA PHE A 133 12.49 7.32 7.79
C PHE A 133 13.50 6.41 8.47
N TYR A 134 14.56 6.04 7.75
CA TYR A 134 15.65 5.25 8.32
C TYR A 134 16.98 5.53 7.61
N ARG A 135 18.07 5.22 8.32
CA ARG A 135 19.45 5.43 7.82
C ARG A 135 19.89 4.24 6.98
N ASP A 136 19.68 3.03 7.50
CA ASP A 136 20.09 1.77 6.91
C ASP A 136 18.91 0.81 6.87
N TYR A 137 19.02 -0.26 6.10
CA TYR A 137 18.04 -1.34 6.10
C TYR A 137 17.93 -1.95 7.49
N ASN A 138 16.73 -2.10 8.00
CA ASN A 138 16.46 -2.54 9.36
C ASN A 138 15.11 -3.29 9.45
N GLU A 139 14.69 -3.65 10.64
CA GLU A 139 13.43 -4.36 10.89
C GLU A 139 12.17 -3.60 10.50
N ASN A 140 12.26 -2.29 10.24
CA ASN A 140 11.16 -1.42 9.85
C ASN A 140 11.30 -0.90 8.42
N ASP A 141 12.27 -1.38 7.66
CA ASP A 141 12.38 -1.03 6.25
C ASP A 141 11.23 -1.64 5.44
N ILE A 142 11.11 -1.25 4.18
CA ILE A 142 9.99 -1.64 3.33
C ILE A 142 9.81 -3.16 3.22
N VAL A 143 10.90 -3.95 3.28
CA VAL A 143 10.84 -5.42 3.14
C VAL A 143 10.55 -6.09 4.47
N ASN A 144 11.14 -5.59 5.55
CA ASN A 144 11.11 -6.21 6.87
C ASN A 144 9.94 -5.73 7.73
N LEU A 145 9.28 -4.62 7.37
CA LEU A 145 8.08 -4.17 8.08
C LEU A 145 7.10 -5.33 8.25
N PRO A 146 6.66 -5.67 9.48
CA PRO A 146 5.96 -6.91 9.79
C PRO A 146 4.49 -6.88 9.34
N LEU A 147 4.25 -6.95 8.02
CA LEU A 147 2.90 -7.01 7.44
C LEU A 147 2.29 -8.39 7.53
N GLN A 148 3.12 -9.43 7.56
CA GLN A 148 2.69 -10.81 7.66
C GLN A 148 3.77 -11.67 8.33
N ASN A 149 3.34 -12.75 8.90
CA ASN A 149 4.18 -13.87 9.35
C ASN A 149 3.69 -15.18 8.71
N SER A 150 4.23 -16.32 9.11
CA SER A 150 3.86 -17.62 8.56
C SER A 150 2.40 -18.04 8.81
N LYS A 151 1.70 -17.39 9.71
CA LYS A 151 0.34 -17.76 10.15
C LYS A 151 -0.70 -16.67 9.91
N GLU A 152 -0.31 -15.42 10.05
CA GLU A 152 -1.26 -14.29 10.09
C GLU A 152 -0.73 -13.08 9.32
N ARG A 153 -1.67 -12.27 8.82
CA ARG A 153 -1.40 -10.95 8.27
C ARG A 153 -1.80 -9.89 9.29
N ILE A 154 -1.04 -8.80 9.33
CA ILE A 154 -1.37 -7.68 10.21
C ILE A 154 -2.72 -7.08 9.82
N THR A 155 -3.54 -6.75 10.82
CA THR A 155 -4.80 -6.04 10.58
C THR A 155 -4.54 -4.56 10.33
N TYR A 156 -5.54 -3.88 9.75
CA TYR A 156 -5.53 -2.43 9.59
C TYR A 156 -5.22 -1.68 10.90
N THR A 157 -5.92 -2.04 11.97
CA THR A 157 -5.72 -1.45 13.29
C THR A 157 -4.37 -1.85 13.89
N GLY A 158 -3.95 -3.09 13.68
CA GLY A 158 -2.65 -3.60 14.12
C GLY A 158 -1.49 -2.80 13.53
N LEU A 159 -1.49 -2.56 12.22
CA LEU A 159 -0.47 -1.72 11.59
C LEU A 159 -0.51 -0.28 12.11
N LYS A 160 -1.69 0.30 12.24
CA LYS A 160 -1.84 1.67 12.75
C LYS A 160 -1.26 1.82 14.16
N ASN A 161 -1.47 0.83 15.02
CA ASN A 161 -0.91 0.82 16.38
C ASN A 161 0.60 0.61 16.36
N TYR A 162 1.09 -0.33 15.54
CA TYR A 162 2.53 -0.56 15.36
C TYR A 162 3.27 0.72 14.95
N LEU A 163 2.76 1.43 13.96
CA LEU A 163 3.36 2.69 13.49
C LEU A 163 3.31 3.80 14.54
N LYS A 164 2.27 3.88 15.35
CA LYS A 164 2.20 4.82 16.48
C LYS A 164 3.28 4.51 17.52
N GLU A 165 3.48 3.25 17.87
CA GLU A 165 4.54 2.85 18.80
C GLU A 165 5.94 3.11 18.23
N LEU A 166 6.14 2.86 16.93
CA LEU A 166 7.39 3.18 16.24
C LEU A 166 7.70 4.68 16.30
N ALA A 167 6.69 5.53 16.07
CA ALA A 167 6.84 6.99 16.13
C ALA A 167 7.13 7.52 17.54
N ARG A 168 6.77 6.78 18.59
CA ARG A 168 7.08 7.17 19.98
C ARG A 168 8.51 6.80 20.39
N ARG A 169 9.13 5.85 19.70
CA ARG A 169 10.49 5.37 20.01
C ARG A 169 11.60 6.17 19.31
N ASN A 170 11.23 6.93 18.28
CA ASN A 170 12.11 7.78 17.47
C ASN A 170 11.88 9.27 17.77
#